data_6a75c52fb14fc1dcbbd597a7452c59ce
#
_entry.id   6a75c52fb14fc1dcbbd597a7452c59ce
#
_cell.length_a   1.000
_cell.length_b   1.000
_cell.length_c   1.000
_cell.angle_alpha   90.00
_cell.angle_beta   90.00
_cell.angle_gamma   90.00
#
_symmetry.space_group_name_H-M   'P 1'
#
loop_
_entity.id
_entity.type
_entity.pdbx_description
1 polymer ?
#
loop_
_entity_poly.entity_id
_entity_poly.type
_entity_poly.pdbx_seq_one_letter_code
_entity_poly.pdbx_strand_id
1 'polypeptide(L)'
;MPIDAHTHHFDEVTYKVDGLNVKALMMTPVDQNVIQRIVIYLRGGKGQVGRVRAARLMQFANEHTLVIGPYYRGNNGSEGKDEFYRGDLNDVTQLIRLLHDKYPSAYIHMIGFSRGGLQGLLTFQDLPVNSFIIWGGVSDIHLMYEERVDLRGMLRRMVGHPKKDKDAYEQRNAMKTIDSTSPPILIVHGGKDKQVGIHQAYDLEEKLTAKRVYYETFYQLDEGHVPRPPAMKETLSKIQQWMTNIEETKNNL
;
A
#
# COMPACT_ATOMS: atom_id res chain seq x y z
N MET A 1 18.95 -14.89 6.23
CA MET A 1 19.99 -15.00 5.15
C MET A 1 20.04 -13.70 4.38
N PRO A 2 21.19 -13.30 3.81
CA PRO A 2 21.20 -12.18 2.87
C PRO A 2 20.34 -12.52 1.66
N ILE A 3 19.60 -11.53 1.16
CA ILE A 3 18.75 -11.67 -0.03
C ILE A 3 19.62 -11.40 -1.26
N ASP A 4 19.79 -12.40 -2.09
CA ASP A 4 20.58 -12.36 -3.32
C ASP A 4 19.94 -13.24 -4.43
N ALA A 5 20.59 -13.31 -5.59
CA ALA A 5 20.12 -14.09 -6.73
C ALA A 5 20.12 -15.62 -6.49
N HIS A 6 20.77 -16.12 -5.45
CA HIS A 6 20.76 -17.54 -5.09
C HIS A 6 19.58 -17.89 -4.19
N THR A 7 19.01 -16.90 -3.50
CA THR A 7 17.89 -17.09 -2.57
C THR A 7 16.57 -16.60 -3.11
N HIS A 8 16.57 -15.63 -4.05
CA HIS A 8 15.35 -15.02 -4.58
C HIS A 8 15.42 -14.79 -6.09
N HIS A 9 14.29 -14.96 -6.76
CA HIS A 9 14.07 -14.52 -8.13
C HIS A 9 13.46 -13.12 -8.15
N PHE A 10 13.80 -12.34 -9.17
CA PHE A 10 13.24 -11.02 -9.46
C PHE A 10 12.63 -11.06 -10.86
N ASP A 11 11.32 -10.98 -10.95
CA ASP A 11 10.58 -11.11 -12.18
C ASP A 11 9.66 -9.91 -12.43
N GLU A 12 9.60 -9.47 -13.67
CA GLU A 12 8.50 -8.63 -14.11
C GLU A 12 7.37 -9.55 -14.55
N VAL A 13 6.26 -9.53 -13.83
CA VAL A 13 5.09 -10.35 -14.13
C VAL A 13 3.99 -9.52 -14.79
N THR A 14 3.18 -10.16 -15.63
CA THR A 14 2.03 -9.53 -16.28
C THR A 14 0.76 -10.29 -15.91
N TYR A 15 -0.30 -9.57 -15.56
CA TYR A 15 -1.62 -10.14 -15.25
C TYR A 15 -2.73 -9.34 -15.93
N LYS A 16 -3.88 -9.99 -16.13
CA LYS A 16 -5.04 -9.41 -16.83
C LYS A 16 -5.99 -8.72 -15.86
N VAL A 17 -6.34 -7.49 -16.15
CA VAL A 17 -7.33 -6.68 -15.40
C VAL A 17 -8.16 -5.87 -16.41
N ASP A 18 -9.49 -5.99 -16.37
CA ASP A 18 -10.40 -5.23 -17.24
C ASP A 18 -10.02 -5.29 -18.74
N GLY A 19 -9.49 -6.46 -19.18
CA GLY A 19 -8.99 -6.66 -20.55
C GLY A 19 -7.58 -6.11 -20.82
N LEU A 20 -6.97 -5.39 -19.86
CA LEU A 20 -5.63 -4.81 -19.97
C LEU A 20 -4.54 -5.76 -19.43
N ASN A 21 -3.35 -5.67 -20.01
CA ASN A 21 -2.14 -6.27 -19.46
C ASN A 21 -1.51 -5.27 -18.45
N VAL A 22 -1.56 -5.62 -17.17
CA VAL A 22 -0.95 -4.83 -16.10
C VAL A 22 0.29 -5.56 -15.60
N LYS A 23 1.34 -4.81 -15.31
CA LYS A 23 2.63 -5.36 -14.89
C LYS A 23 2.92 -5.08 -13.42
N ALA A 24 3.73 -5.94 -12.81
CA ALA A 24 4.26 -5.80 -11.47
C ALA A 24 5.70 -6.29 -11.41
N LEU A 25 6.49 -5.72 -10.50
CA LEU A 25 7.75 -6.31 -10.09
C LEU A 25 7.50 -7.27 -8.94
N MET A 26 7.98 -8.50 -9.08
CA MET A 26 7.81 -9.55 -8.07
C MET A 26 9.17 -10.06 -7.62
N MET A 27 9.30 -10.31 -6.33
CA MET A 27 10.43 -10.99 -5.73
C MET A 27 9.92 -12.21 -4.98
N THR A 28 10.41 -13.37 -5.32
CA THR A 28 9.99 -14.66 -4.78
C THR A 28 11.18 -15.46 -4.25
N PRO A 29 11.05 -16.18 -3.12
CA PRO A 29 12.00 -17.23 -2.76
C PRO A 29 12.19 -18.23 -3.90
N VAL A 30 13.40 -18.74 -4.08
CA VAL A 30 13.71 -19.77 -5.09
C VAL A 30 12.83 -21.01 -4.89
N ASP A 31 12.69 -21.45 -3.63
CA ASP A 31 11.72 -22.48 -3.28
C ASP A 31 10.36 -21.83 -2.98
N GLN A 32 9.43 -21.93 -3.93
CA GLN A 32 8.09 -21.36 -3.78
C GLN A 32 7.18 -22.14 -2.81
N ASN A 33 7.54 -23.37 -2.43
CA ASN A 33 6.74 -24.16 -1.49
C ASN A 33 6.84 -23.64 -0.05
N VAL A 34 7.83 -22.81 0.24
CA VAL A 34 8.03 -22.22 1.57
C VAL A 34 7.28 -20.88 1.77
N ILE A 35 6.53 -20.39 0.76
CA ILE A 35 5.85 -19.10 0.84
C ILE A 35 4.72 -19.19 1.87
N GLN A 36 4.89 -18.45 2.96
CA GLN A 36 3.92 -18.33 4.05
C GLN A 36 3.33 -16.92 4.14
N ARG A 37 4.04 -15.93 3.58
CA ARG A 37 3.66 -14.52 3.60
C ARG A 37 3.75 -13.92 2.22
N ILE A 38 2.80 -13.06 1.90
CA ILE A 38 2.79 -12.23 0.70
C ILE A 38 2.72 -10.78 1.15
N VAL A 39 3.64 -9.95 0.67
CA VAL A 39 3.62 -8.50 0.88
C VAL A 39 3.33 -7.82 -0.45
N ILE A 40 2.22 -7.10 -0.54
CA ILE A 40 1.86 -6.28 -1.69
C ILE A 40 2.25 -4.83 -1.40
N TYR A 41 3.29 -4.35 -2.06
CA TYR A 41 3.78 -2.99 -1.89
C TYR A 41 3.11 -2.03 -2.89
N LEU A 42 2.27 -1.16 -2.37
CA LEU A 42 1.57 -0.13 -3.12
C LEU A 42 2.43 1.15 -3.13
N ARG A 43 2.97 1.46 -4.30
CA ARG A 43 3.89 2.57 -4.48
C ARG A 43 3.23 3.94 -4.35
N GLY A 44 4.05 4.93 -4.04
CA GLY A 44 3.70 6.35 -4.12
C GLY A 44 3.87 6.95 -5.52
N GLY A 45 3.59 8.25 -5.62
CA GLY A 45 3.84 9.05 -6.83
C GLY A 45 2.98 8.68 -8.03
N LYS A 46 3.38 9.21 -9.20
CA LYS A 46 2.71 8.99 -10.50
C LYS A 46 3.76 8.91 -11.62
N GLY A 47 3.50 8.09 -12.64
CA GLY A 47 4.44 7.89 -13.73
C GLY A 47 5.80 7.36 -13.20
N GLN A 48 6.88 8.03 -13.53
CA GLN A 48 8.23 7.65 -13.10
C GLN A 48 8.55 8.03 -11.65
N VAL A 49 7.79 8.97 -11.05
CA VAL A 49 7.97 9.36 -9.65
C VAL A 49 7.48 8.23 -8.74
N GLY A 50 8.34 7.78 -7.82
CA GLY A 50 7.99 6.71 -6.87
C GLY A 50 7.81 5.32 -7.50
N ARG A 51 8.34 5.08 -8.70
CA ARG A 51 8.26 3.75 -9.35
C ARG A 51 8.76 2.63 -8.44
N VAL A 52 8.17 1.45 -8.57
CA VAL A 52 8.61 0.26 -7.85
C VAL A 52 10.05 -0.08 -8.24
N ARG A 53 10.88 -0.37 -7.24
CA ARG A 53 12.29 -0.76 -7.41
C ARG A 53 12.59 -2.00 -6.59
N ALA A 54 13.45 -2.87 -7.09
CA ALA A 54 13.88 -4.08 -6.40
C ALA A 54 14.38 -3.78 -4.97
N ALA A 55 15.22 -2.75 -4.79
CA ALA A 55 15.74 -2.35 -3.49
C ALA A 55 14.65 -1.99 -2.45
N ARG A 56 13.47 -1.55 -2.90
CA ARG A 56 12.33 -1.31 -2.00
C ARG A 56 11.66 -2.63 -1.61
N LEU A 57 11.47 -3.55 -2.55
CA LEU A 57 10.86 -4.85 -2.27
C LEU A 57 11.74 -5.69 -1.34
N MET A 58 13.06 -5.64 -1.53
CA MET A 58 14.04 -6.32 -0.68
C MET A 58 13.91 -5.96 0.81
N GLN A 59 13.42 -4.77 1.14
CA GLN A 59 13.25 -4.34 2.53
C GLN A 59 12.19 -5.16 3.29
N PHE A 60 11.29 -5.82 2.58
CA PHE A 60 10.19 -6.60 3.16
C PHE A 60 10.35 -8.11 2.97
N ALA A 61 11.38 -8.52 2.26
CA ALA A 61 11.61 -9.92 1.93
C ALA A 61 12.32 -10.70 3.04
N ASN A 62 12.01 -11.97 3.10
CA ASN A 62 12.74 -12.99 3.81
C ASN A 62 12.55 -14.33 3.10
N GLU A 63 13.11 -15.42 3.65
CA GLU A 63 13.08 -16.76 3.06
C GLU A 63 11.68 -17.36 2.86
N HIS A 64 10.64 -16.81 3.48
CA HIS A 64 9.25 -17.28 3.39
C HIS A 64 8.29 -16.25 2.81
N THR A 65 8.81 -15.12 2.30
CA THR A 65 7.99 -13.99 1.87
C THR A 65 8.11 -13.73 0.37
N LEU A 66 6.99 -13.79 -0.33
CA LEU A 66 6.83 -13.21 -1.66
C LEU A 66 6.54 -11.71 -1.51
N VAL A 67 7.27 -10.86 -2.20
CA VAL A 67 7.02 -9.41 -2.23
C VAL A 67 6.72 -8.97 -3.65
N ILE A 68 5.61 -8.25 -3.85
CA ILE A 68 5.19 -7.80 -5.18
C ILE A 68 4.71 -6.35 -5.14
N GLY A 69 5.12 -5.58 -6.16
CA GLY A 69 4.69 -4.20 -6.33
C GLY A 69 4.06 -3.97 -7.69
N PRO A 70 2.73 -3.75 -7.79
CA PRO A 70 2.08 -3.43 -9.05
C PRO A 70 2.54 -2.06 -9.56
N TYR A 71 2.70 -1.95 -10.89
CA TYR A 71 3.05 -0.68 -11.52
C TYR A 71 1.84 0.23 -11.69
N TYR A 72 0.64 -0.34 -11.62
CA TYR A 72 -0.66 0.19 -12.02
C TYR A 72 -0.77 0.42 -13.55
N ARG A 73 -1.99 0.39 -14.07
CA ARG A 73 -2.28 0.67 -15.49
C ARG A 73 -1.69 2.01 -15.94
N GLY A 74 -1.21 2.06 -17.16
CA GLY A 74 -0.58 3.24 -17.75
C GLY A 74 0.81 3.59 -17.22
N ASN A 75 1.44 2.71 -16.43
CA ASN A 75 2.79 2.92 -15.90
C ASN A 75 3.72 1.75 -16.24
N ASN A 76 5.00 2.04 -16.50
CA ASN A 76 6.08 1.06 -16.72
C ASN A 76 5.71 -0.09 -17.68
N GLY A 77 5.09 0.23 -18.83
CA GLY A 77 4.69 -0.76 -19.83
C GLY A 77 3.40 -1.51 -19.52
N SER A 78 2.69 -1.18 -18.44
CA SER A 78 1.30 -1.59 -18.26
C SER A 78 0.39 -0.85 -19.24
N GLU A 79 -0.58 -1.55 -19.83
CA GLU A 79 -1.59 -0.97 -20.70
C GLU A 79 -2.55 -0.04 -19.95
N GLY A 80 -3.36 0.72 -20.69
CA GLY A 80 -4.36 1.63 -20.15
C GLY A 80 -3.80 2.98 -19.74
N LYS A 81 -4.47 3.63 -18.79
CA LYS A 81 -4.11 4.97 -18.27
C LYS A 81 -4.21 4.97 -16.76
N ASP A 82 -3.29 5.68 -16.09
CA ASP A 82 -3.37 5.96 -14.67
C ASP A 82 -4.53 6.91 -14.40
N GLU A 83 -5.55 6.46 -13.67
CA GLU A 83 -6.77 7.21 -13.38
C GLU A 83 -6.80 7.76 -11.96
N PHE A 84 -5.74 7.58 -11.20
CA PHE A 84 -5.57 8.11 -9.85
C PHE A 84 -6.74 7.77 -8.92
N TYR A 85 -6.77 6.51 -8.49
CA TYR A 85 -7.80 5.89 -7.63
C TYR A 85 -9.17 5.66 -8.33
N ARG A 86 -9.15 5.09 -9.54
CA ARG A 86 -10.33 4.56 -10.23
C ARG A 86 -10.04 3.16 -10.78
N GLY A 87 -9.87 3.01 -12.09
CA GLY A 87 -9.56 1.72 -12.70
C GLY A 87 -8.28 1.08 -12.16
N ASP A 88 -7.30 1.87 -11.75
CA ASP A 88 -6.09 1.41 -11.08
C ASP A 88 -6.33 0.75 -9.70
N LEU A 89 -7.51 0.92 -9.09
CA LEU A 89 -7.92 0.12 -7.92
C LEU A 89 -8.16 -1.34 -8.28
N ASN A 90 -8.74 -1.59 -9.47
CA ASN A 90 -8.97 -2.96 -9.95
C ASN A 90 -7.66 -3.71 -10.16
N ASP A 91 -6.56 -3.01 -10.51
CA ASP A 91 -5.24 -3.63 -10.68
C ASP A 91 -4.76 -4.26 -9.37
N VAL A 92 -5.01 -3.59 -8.23
CA VAL A 92 -4.67 -4.10 -6.90
C VAL A 92 -5.62 -5.21 -6.47
N THR A 93 -6.92 -5.00 -6.64
CA THR A 93 -7.96 -5.99 -6.28
C THR A 93 -7.74 -7.31 -7.00
N GLN A 94 -7.49 -7.27 -8.31
CA GLN A 94 -7.24 -8.47 -9.12
C GLN A 94 -5.94 -9.17 -8.72
N LEU A 95 -4.90 -8.39 -8.43
CA LEU A 95 -3.62 -8.95 -7.95
C LEU A 95 -3.80 -9.71 -6.64
N ILE A 96 -4.55 -9.15 -5.67
CA ILE A 96 -4.82 -9.82 -4.39
C ILE A 96 -5.53 -11.17 -4.63
N ARG A 97 -6.56 -11.19 -5.48
CA ARG A 97 -7.30 -12.42 -5.81
C ARG A 97 -6.39 -13.47 -6.44
N LEU A 98 -5.62 -13.11 -7.44
CA LEU A 98 -4.69 -14.02 -8.12
C LEU A 98 -3.64 -14.62 -7.17
N LEU A 99 -3.13 -13.81 -6.25
CA LEU A 99 -2.16 -14.26 -5.25
C LEU A 99 -2.80 -15.18 -4.23
N HIS A 100 -4.00 -14.87 -3.77
CA HIS A 100 -4.76 -15.73 -2.84
C HIS A 100 -5.11 -17.07 -3.48
N ASP A 101 -5.56 -17.07 -4.74
CA ASP A 101 -5.88 -18.30 -5.46
C ASP A 101 -4.64 -19.18 -5.65
N LYS A 102 -3.49 -18.57 -5.92
CA LYS A 102 -2.23 -19.31 -6.11
C LYS A 102 -1.62 -19.79 -4.79
N TYR A 103 -1.76 -19.03 -3.72
CA TYR A 103 -1.17 -19.31 -2.40
C TYR A 103 -2.23 -19.17 -1.29
N PRO A 104 -3.24 -20.07 -1.26
CA PRO A 104 -4.41 -19.90 -0.38
C PRO A 104 -4.09 -19.96 1.12
N SER A 105 -2.97 -20.56 1.49
CA SER A 105 -2.53 -20.67 2.90
C SER A 105 -1.59 -19.54 3.32
N ALA A 106 -1.16 -18.67 2.40
CA ALA A 106 -0.24 -17.59 2.73
C ALA A 106 -1.00 -16.38 3.31
N TYR A 107 -0.40 -15.74 4.31
CA TYR A 107 -0.90 -14.47 4.83
C TYR A 107 -0.61 -13.34 3.85
N ILE A 108 -1.62 -12.52 3.54
CA ILE A 108 -1.49 -11.37 2.65
C ILE A 108 -1.48 -10.08 3.46
N HIS A 109 -0.37 -9.36 3.40
CA HIS A 109 -0.23 -8.02 3.97
C HIS A 109 -0.04 -6.99 2.87
N MET A 110 -0.64 -5.82 3.03
CA MET A 110 -0.46 -4.71 2.11
C MET A 110 0.34 -3.61 2.79
N ILE A 111 1.26 -2.98 2.05
CA ILE A 111 2.00 -1.80 2.50
C ILE A 111 1.74 -0.67 1.51
N GLY A 112 1.03 0.37 1.95
CA GLY A 112 0.72 1.55 1.15
C GLY A 112 1.63 2.73 1.51
N PHE A 113 2.56 3.08 0.62
CA PHE A 113 3.45 4.22 0.82
C PHE A 113 2.93 5.45 0.06
N SER A 114 2.82 6.60 0.74
CA SER A 114 2.41 7.86 0.12
C SER A 114 1.04 7.73 -0.58
N ARG A 115 0.94 7.98 -1.90
CA ARG A 115 -0.25 7.67 -2.71
C ARG A 115 -0.80 6.25 -2.44
N GLY A 116 0.09 5.28 -2.25
CA GLY A 116 -0.27 3.88 -1.97
C GLY A 116 -1.12 3.71 -0.71
N GLY A 117 -1.12 4.66 0.21
CA GLY A 117 -1.99 4.67 1.38
C GLY A 117 -3.46 4.65 1.00
N LEU A 118 -3.91 5.64 0.25
CA LEU A 118 -5.30 5.73 -0.21
C LEU A 118 -5.64 4.60 -1.21
N GLN A 119 -4.67 4.18 -2.03
CA GLN A 119 -4.83 3.03 -2.91
C GLN A 119 -5.20 1.76 -2.12
N GLY A 120 -4.52 1.51 -1.00
CA GLY A 120 -4.81 0.37 -0.13
C GLY A 120 -6.15 0.51 0.58
N LEU A 121 -6.41 1.65 1.22
CA LEU A 121 -7.67 1.91 1.93
C LEU A 121 -8.91 1.76 1.06
N LEU A 122 -8.80 2.03 -0.25
CA LEU A 122 -9.90 1.88 -1.21
C LEU A 122 -10.03 0.47 -1.81
N THR A 123 -9.11 -0.47 -1.49
CA THR A 123 -9.07 -1.78 -2.13
C THR A 123 -9.13 -2.98 -1.19
N PHE A 124 -8.80 -2.84 0.09
CA PHE A 124 -8.69 -4.00 0.99
C PHE A 124 -10.02 -4.59 1.44
N GLN A 125 -11.10 -3.82 1.39
CA GLN A 125 -12.40 -4.26 1.89
C GLN A 125 -12.90 -5.49 1.11
N ASP A 126 -13.48 -6.45 1.82
CA ASP A 126 -14.02 -7.70 1.25
C ASP A 126 -12.99 -8.56 0.48
N LEU A 127 -11.69 -8.37 0.76
CA LEU A 127 -10.60 -9.15 0.18
C LEU A 127 -9.82 -9.91 1.26
N PRO A 128 -9.12 -10.99 0.91
CA PRO A 128 -8.36 -11.81 1.85
C PRO A 128 -7.06 -11.12 2.30
N VAL A 129 -7.17 -9.92 2.84
CA VAL A 129 -6.06 -9.13 3.37
C VAL A 129 -5.98 -9.31 4.88
N ASN A 130 -4.84 -9.74 5.38
CA ASN A 130 -4.63 -10.01 6.80
C ASN A 130 -4.31 -8.76 7.61
N SER A 131 -3.57 -7.82 7.03
CA SER A 131 -3.39 -6.48 7.58
C SER A 131 -2.95 -5.47 6.52
N PHE A 132 -3.13 -4.18 6.82
CA PHE A 132 -2.68 -3.09 6.01
C PHE A 132 -1.73 -2.18 6.80
N ILE A 133 -0.59 -1.85 6.21
CA ILE A 133 0.37 -0.90 6.75
C ILE A 133 0.30 0.37 5.89
N ILE A 134 -0.13 1.48 6.45
CA ILE A 134 -0.11 2.79 5.80
C ILE A 134 1.12 3.57 6.26
N TRP A 135 2.06 3.80 5.35
CA TRP A 135 3.33 4.43 5.65
C TRP A 135 3.47 5.78 4.96
N GLY A 136 3.45 6.87 5.74
CA GLY A 136 3.43 8.24 5.23
C GLY A 136 2.36 8.39 4.15
N GLY A 137 1.23 7.73 4.34
CA GLY A 137 0.22 7.51 3.31
C GLY A 137 -0.88 8.55 3.33
N VAL A 138 -1.38 8.88 2.13
CA VAL A 138 -2.62 9.64 1.97
C VAL A 138 -3.78 8.78 2.45
N SER A 139 -4.64 9.30 3.29
CA SER A 139 -5.87 8.68 3.77
C SER A 139 -7.12 9.42 3.28
N ASP A 140 -7.00 10.73 3.06
CA ASP A 140 -8.06 11.59 2.56
C ASP A 140 -7.56 12.45 1.38
N ILE A 141 -8.25 12.34 0.24
CA ILE A 141 -7.93 13.08 -0.97
C ILE A 141 -8.34 14.58 -0.90
N HIS A 142 -9.34 14.93 -0.08
CA HIS A 142 -9.71 16.32 0.16
C HIS A 142 -8.61 17.01 0.94
N LEU A 143 -8.16 16.41 2.04
CA LEU A 143 -7.05 16.92 2.83
C LEU A 143 -5.77 17.02 1.99
N MET A 144 -5.47 16.02 1.14
CA MET A 144 -4.36 16.10 0.19
C MET A 144 -4.47 17.31 -0.73
N TYR A 145 -5.67 17.63 -1.24
CA TYR A 145 -5.87 18.82 -2.09
C TYR A 145 -5.65 20.12 -1.32
N GLU A 146 -6.01 20.17 -0.05
CA GLU A 146 -5.84 21.35 0.81
C GLU A 146 -4.38 21.56 1.17
N GLU A 147 -3.69 20.53 1.62
CA GLU A 147 -2.30 20.59 2.07
C GLU A 147 -1.29 20.78 0.91
N ARG A 148 -1.55 20.14 -0.25
CA ARG A 148 -0.59 20.11 -1.36
C ARG A 148 -0.97 21.06 -2.49
N VAL A 149 -0.75 22.35 -2.23
CA VAL A 149 -1.01 23.43 -3.21
C VAL A 149 -0.29 23.18 -4.55
N ASP A 150 0.93 22.66 -4.48
CA ASP A 150 1.77 22.29 -5.62
C ASP A 150 1.17 21.14 -6.46
N LEU A 151 0.40 20.24 -5.86
CA LEU A 151 -0.28 19.13 -6.55
C LEU A 151 -1.68 19.46 -7.07
N ARG A 152 -2.26 20.60 -6.70
CA ARG A 152 -3.63 20.98 -7.12
C ARG A 152 -3.83 20.95 -8.64
N GLY A 153 -2.83 21.39 -9.41
CA GLY A 153 -2.88 21.33 -10.87
C GLY A 153 -2.98 19.89 -11.40
N MET A 154 -2.25 18.97 -10.82
CA MET A 154 -2.31 17.55 -11.17
C MET A 154 -3.66 16.94 -10.72
N LEU A 155 -4.10 17.19 -9.48
CA LEU A 155 -5.35 16.69 -8.95
C LEU A 155 -6.57 17.17 -9.77
N ARG A 156 -6.56 18.44 -10.19
CA ARG A 156 -7.65 18.97 -11.07
C ARG A 156 -7.70 18.26 -12.42
N ARG A 157 -6.56 17.88 -13.00
CA ARG A 157 -6.54 17.13 -14.26
C ARG A 157 -6.94 15.67 -14.09
N MET A 158 -6.61 15.03 -12.96
CA MET A 158 -6.82 13.61 -12.75
C MET A 158 -8.17 13.29 -12.09
N VAL A 159 -8.61 14.14 -11.18
CA VAL A 159 -9.80 13.92 -10.35
C VAL A 159 -10.87 14.98 -10.62
N GLY A 160 -10.47 16.23 -10.79
CA GLY A 160 -11.37 17.38 -10.87
C GLY A 160 -11.16 18.35 -9.71
N HIS A 161 -12.04 19.35 -9.62
CA HIS A 161 -12.01 20.33 -8.53
C HIS A 161 -12.94 19.91 -7.39
N PRO A 162 -12.50 19.84 -6.12
CA PRO A 162 -13.29 19.26 -5.03
C PRO A 162 -14.68 19.91 -4.82
N LYS A 163 -14.81 21.21 -5.13
CA LYS A 163 -16.09 21.92 -5.01
C LYS A 163 -17.03 21.72 -6.21
N LYS A 164 -16.48 21.44 -7.41
CA LYS A 164 -17.25 21.28 -8.65
C LYS A 164 -17.54 19.82 -8.96
N ASP A 165 -16.53 18.95 -8.76
CA ASP A 165 -16.55 17.53 -9.12
C ASP A 165 -16.67 16.68 -7.84
N LYS A 166 -17.66 17.00 -7.00
CA LYS A 166 -17.85 16.38 -5.67
C LYS A 166 -17.92 14.85 -5.74
N ASP A 167 -18.65 14.30 -6.68
CA ASP A 167 -18.83 12.86 -6.84
C ASP A 167 -17.50 12.15 -7.13
N ALA A 168 -16.60 12.79 -7.89
CA ALA A 168 -15.28 12.24 -8.18
C ALA A 168 -14.40 12.16 -6.93
N TYR A 169 -14.53 13.08 -6.00
CA TYR A 169 -13.87 13.04 -4.69
C TYR A 169 -14.53 12.04 -3.75
N GLU A 170 -15.87 12.00 -3.73
CA GLU A 170 -16.62 11.04 -2.91
C GLU A 170 -16.34 9.58 -3.28
N GLN A 171 -16.16 9.25 -4.55
CA GLN A 171 -15.77 7.94 -5.04
C GLN A 171 -14.34 7.54 -4.57
N ARG A 172 -13.56 8.50 -4.09
CA ARG A 172 -12.20 8.34 -3.57
C ARG A 172 -12.11 8.56 -2.06
N ASN A 173 -13.24 8.56 -1.38
CA ASN A 173 -13.33 8.81 0.05
C ASN A 173 -13.27 7.49 0.84
N ALA A 174 -12.07 7.04 1.15
CA ALA A 174 -11.84 5.82 1.92
C ALA A 174 -12.41 5.88 3.36
N MET A 175 -12.58 7.09 3.92
CA MET A 175 -13.15 7.23 5.26
C MET A 175 -14.61 6.75 5.35
N LYS A 176 -15.31 6.61 4.22
CA LYS A 176 -16.67 6.06 4.16
C LYS A 176 -16.72 4.54 4.12
N THR A 177 -15.70 3.91 3.55
CA THR A 177 -15.64 2.44 3.39
C THR A 177 -15.07 1.71 4.61
N ILE A 178 -14.33 2.41 5.46
CA ILE A 178 -13.78 1.84 6.69
C ILE A 178 -14.91 1.53 7.70
N ASP A 179 -14.99 0.27 8.11
CA ASP A 179 -15.92 -0.22 9.13
C ASP A 179 -15.27 -1.31 10.01
N SER A 180 -16.03 -1.90 10.92
CA SER A 180 -15.53 -2.89 11.87
C SER A 180 -15.03 -4.20 11.25
N THR A 181 -15.27 -4.43 9.96
CA THR A 181 -14.79 -5.60 9.21
C THR A 181 -13.47 -5.33 8.48
N SER A 182 -13.01 -4.07 8.48
CA SER A 182 -11.73 -3.70 7.87
C SER A 182 -10.57 -4.45 8.53
N PRO A 183 -9.56 -4.86 7.75
CA PRO A 183 -8.40 -5.56 8.30
C PRO A 183 -7.66 -4.69 9.33
N PRO A 184 -6.89 -5.30 10.25
CA PRO A 184 -6.00 -4.58 11.16
C PRO A 184 -5.08 -3.61 10.43
N ILE A 185 -4.86 -2.41 10.98
CA ILE A 185 -4.07 -1.35 10.32
C ILE A 185 -2.91 -0.89 11.21
N LEU A 186 -1.70 -0.85 10.65
CA LEU A 186 -0.55 -0.14 11.26
C LEU A 186 -0.38 1.20 10.56
N ILE A 187 -0.45 2.29 11.32
CA ILE A 187 -0.18 3.65 10.84
C ILE A 187 1.27 4.01 11.16
N VAL A 188 2.08 4.23 10.12
CA VAL A 188 3.48 4.67 10.23
C VAL A 188 3.60 6.06 9.62
N HIS A 189 4.04 7.06 10.41
CA HIS A 189 4.14 8.44 9.89
C HIS A 189 5.26 9.24 10.53
N GLY A 190 5.92 10.07 9.71
CA GLY A 190 6.91 11.03 10.19
C GLY A 190 6.27 12.37 10.57
N GLY A 191 6.58 12.90 11.76
CA GLY A 191 6.00 14.17 12.24
C GLY A 191 6.41 15.39 11.41
N LYS A 192 7.55 15.31 10.72
CA LYS A 192 8.07 16.39 9.84
C LYS A 192 7.83 16.10 8.35
N ASP A 193 6.89 15.22 8.04
CA ASP A 193 6.52 14.90 6.65
C ASP A 193 5.90 16.11 5.95
N LYS A 194 6.60 16.62 4.92
CA LYS A 194 6.16 17.77 4.09
C LYS A 194 5.46 17.33 2.80
N GLN A 195 5.41 16.02 2.52
CA GLN A 195 4.78 15.49 1.32
C GLN A 195 3.36 14.99 1.61
N VAL A 196 3.18 14.39 2.77
CA VAL A 196 1.87 13.95 3.30
C VAL A 196 1.82 14.39 4.75
N GLY A 197 1.00 15.38 5.05
CA GLY A 197 0.89 15.94 6.41
C GLY A 197 0.45 14.89 7.42
N ILE A 198 0.95 15.00 8.65
CA ILE A 198 0.63 14.03 9.72
C ILE A 198 -0.87 14.00 10.07
N HIS A 199 -1.62 15.04 9.73
CA HIS A 199 -3.07 15.07 9.91
C HIS A 199 -3.78 13.94 9.14
N GLN A 200 -3.22 13.50 8.00
CA GLN A 200 -3.71 12.31 7.30
C GLN A 200 -3.71 11.05 8.21
N ALA A 201 -2.70 10.92 9.06
CA ALA A 201 -2.61 9.82 10.01
C ALA A 201 -3.56 10.01 11.20
N TYR A 202 -3.67 11.21 11.74
CA TYR A 202 -4.54 11.50 12.87
C TYR A 202 -6.03 11.35 12.54
N ASP A 203 -6.47 11.85 11.39
CA ASP A 203 -7.87 11.71 10.93
C ASP A 203 -8.21 10.24 10.67
N LEU A 204 -7.25 9.46 10.14
CA LEU A 204 -7.42 8.02 9.99
C LEU A 204 -7.52 7.32 11.35
N GLU A 205 -6.66 7.64 12.30
CA GLU A 205 -6.67 7.08 13.67
C GLU A 205 -8.02 7.33 14.36
N GLU A 206 -8.54 8.57 14.29
CA GLU A 206 -9.87 8.91 14.82
C GLU A 206 -10.96 8.05 14.17
N LYS A 207 -10.90 7.89 12.85
CA LYS A 207 -11.86 7.06 12.10
C LYS A 207 -11.81 5.59 12.52
N LEU A 208 -10.62 5.01 12.64
CA LEU A 208 -10.43 3.61 13.04
C LEU A 208 -10.96 3.37 14.46
N THR A 209 -10.69 4.30 15.38
CA THR A 209 -11.23 4.28 16.75
C THR A 209 -12.76 4.29 16.75
N ALA A 210 -13.36 5.22 16.01
CA ALA A 210 -14.81 5.35 15.92
C ALA A 210 -15.49 4.11 15.31
N LYS A 211 -14.79 3.39 14.43
CA LYS A 211 -15.28 2.17 13.78
C LYS A 211 -14.86 0.87 14.47
N ARG A 212 -14.11 0.96 15.57
CA ARG A 212 -13.61 -0.19 16.35
C ARG A 212 -12.76 -1.15 15.50
N VAL A 213 -12.01 -0.61 14.55
CA VAL A 213 -11.00 -1.36 13.79
C VAL A 213 -9.76 -1.51 14.66
N TYR A 214 -9.16 -2.70 14.70
CA TYR A 214 -7.88 -2.87 15.40
C TYR A 214 -6.76 -2.14 14.65
N TYR A 215 -6.02 -1.27 15.34
CA TYR A 215 -4.90 -0.56 14.78
C TYR A 215 -3.79 -0.32 15.80
N GLU A 216 -2.57 -0.08 15.30
CA GLU A 216 -1.45 0.48 16.05
C GLU A 216 -0.89 1.68 15.31
N THR A 217 -0.20 2.55 16.04
CA THR A 217 0.50 3.71 15.49
C THR A 217 2.00 3.62 15.75
N PHE A 218 2.79 4.09 14.80
CA PHE A 218 4.23 4.26 14.93
C PHE A 218 4.62 5.62 14.35
N TYR A 219 4.60 6.64 15.22
CA TYR A 219 4.93 8.01 14.84
C TYR A 219 6.39 8.33 15.17
N GLN A 220 7.15 8.73 14.15
CA GLN A 220 8.52 9.20 14.26
C GLN A 220 8.52 10.72 14.11
N LEU A 221 8.27 11.45 15.21
CA LEU A 221 7.97 12.89 15.20
C LEU A 221 9.10 13.76 14.61
N ASP A 222 10.34 13.29 14.65
CA ASP A 222 11.51 14.00 14.10
C ASP A 222 11.85 13.64 12.66
N GLU A 223 11.13 12.67 12.06
CA GLU A 223 11.38 12.19 10.70
C GLU A 223 10.39 12.77 9.68
N GLY A 224 10.85 12.80 8.41
CA GLY A 224 10.05 13.24 7.27
C GLY A 224 9.37 12.08 6.55
N HIS A 225 9.03 12.30 5.26
CA HIS A 225 8.35 11.33 4.40
C HIS A 225 9.10 10.00 4.23
N VAL A 226 10.41 10.08 4.15
CA VAL A 226 11.31 8.91 4.14
C VAL A 226 12.24 9.07 5.35
N PRO A 227 12.16 8.19 6.34
CA PRO A 227 13.02 8.27 7.51
C PRO A 227 14.51 8.15 7.16
N ARG A 228 15.37 8.78 7.95
CA ARG A 228 16.82 8.62 7.85
C ARG A 228 17.25 7.19 8.26
N PRO A 229 18.45 6.72 7.91
CA PRO A 229 18.86 5.33 8.09
C PRO A 229 18.59 4.70 9.46
N PRO A 230 18.89 5.33 10.63
CA PRO A 230 18.56 4.74 11.94
C PRO A 230 17.05 4.53 12.11
N ALA A 231 16.26 5.58 11.89
CA ALA A 231 14.79 5.53 12.00
C ALA A 231 14.15 4.63 10.93
N MET A 232 14.74 4.54 9.75
CA MET A 232 14.34 3.59 8.71
C MET A 232 14.45 2.13 9.21
N LYS A 233 15.54 1.78 9.89
CA LYS A 233 15.70 0.43 10.45
C LYS A 233 14.61 0.12 11.47
N GLU A 234 14.29 1.06 12.35
CA GLU A 234 13.22 0.92 13.33
C GLU A 234 11.85 0.76 12.65
N THR A 235 11.57 1.57 11.63
CA THR A 235 10.34 1.45 10.82
C THR A 235 10.19 0.06 10.23
N LEU A 236 11.24 -0.44 9.57
CA LEU A 236 11.20 -1.77 8.95
C LEU A 236 11.04 -2.89 10.00
N SER A 237 11.71 -2.78 11.14
CA SER A 237 11.55 -3.71 12.26
C SER A 237 10.11 -3.70 12.79
N LYS A 238 9.51 -2.51 12.98
CA LYS A 238 8.12 -2.38 13.43
C LYS A 238 7.13 -2.99 12.45
N ILE A 239 7.33 -2.78 11.14
CA ILE A 239 6.49 -3.35 10.09
C ILE A 239 6.59 -4.89 10.11
N GLN A 240 7.79 -5.45 10.21
CA GLN A 240 7.99 -6.91 10.27
C GLN A 240 7.34 -7.50 11.52
N GLN A 241 7.56 -6.89 12.68
CA GLN A 241 6.95 -7.33 13.94
C GLN A 241 5.42 -7.29 13.87
N TRP A 242 4.84 -6.22 13.32
CA TRP A 242 3.40 -6.10 13.12
C TRP A 242 2.83 -7.26 12.31
N MET A 243 3.42 -7.56 11.15
CA MET A 243 2.95 -8.67 10.31
C MET A 243 3.02 -10.01 11.06
N THR A 244 4.12 -10.28 11.76
CA THR A 244 4.28 -11.51 12.54
C THR A 244 3.25 -11.61 13.67
N ASN A 245 3.00 -10.54 14.41
CA ASN A 245 2.00 -10.54 15.49
C ASN A 245 0.57 -10.84 14.96
N ILE A 246 0.22 -10.29 13.80
CA ILE A 246 -1.08 -10.57 13.14
C ILE A 246 -1.19 -12.05 12.75
N GLU A 247 -0.13 -12.63 12.20
CA GLU A 247 -0.09 -14.04 11.80
C GLU A 247 -0.21 -14.97 13.01
N GLU A 248 0.54 -14.69 14.09
CA GLU A 248 0.49 -15.46 15.34
C GLU A 248 -0.90 -15.41 16.00
N THR A 249 -1.54 -14.24 16.00
CA THR A 249 -2.89 -14.08 16.56
C THR A 249 -3.90 -14.95 15.80
N LYS A 250 -3.79 -15.04 14.47
CA LYS A 250 -4.68 -15.86 13.65
C LYS A 250 -4.43 -17.36 13.76
N ASN A 251 -3.20 -17.77 14.02
CA ASN A 251 -2.86 -19.18 14.23
C ASN A 251 -3.37 -19.73 15.58
N ASN A 252 -3.68 -18.85 16.54
CA ASN A 252 -4.16 -19.20 17.88
C ASN A 252 -5.70 -19.16 18.02
N LEU A 253 -6.44 -18.85 16.95
CA LEU A 253 -7.90 -18.86 16.85
C LEU A 253 -8.41 -20.07 16.09
#